data_eea6a5e2277c91b10aee897a7befb80e
#
_entry.id   eea6a5e2277c91b10aee897a7befb80e
#
_cell.length_a   1.000
_cell.length_b   1.000
_cell.length_c   1.000
_cell.angle_alpha   90.00
_cell.angle_beta   90.00
_cell.angle_gamma   90.00
#
_symmetry.space_group_name_H-M   'P 1'
#
loop_
_entity.id
_entity.type
_entity.pdbx_description
1 polymer ?
#
loop_
_entity_poly.entity_id
_entity_poly.type
_entity_poly.pdbx_seq_one_letter_code
_entity_poly.pdbx_strand_id
1 'polypeptide(L)'
;LPNTFSSASAPFAIHINQLNYKYHKADKTSFYIPTWQVKQGEQVFLHGESGSGKTTLLNLLAGVLTPQSGDITLLEQPFSTLSSKKRDKFRAQNIGVVFQQFNLIPYLSVLKNIQLASYFAKTGNTQIEQEASTLLLALKLPTTILHKAANTLSVGQQQRVAIARALINKPKLLLVDEPTSALDAASRDAFMTLLIDLCKQHSITLVFVSHDMHLQQFFKLSVDVTSLLKEESKKC
;
A
#
# COMPACT_ATOMS: atom_id res chain seq x y z
N LEU A 1 -33.48 7.17 -31.76
CA LEU A 1 -32.04 6.92 -31.61
C LEU A 1 -31.81 6.28 -30.26
N PRO A 2 -31.25 5.06 -30.16
CA PRO A 2 -30.96 4.44 -28.86
C PRO A 2 -29.66 5.06 -28.31
N ASN A 3 -29.78 5.62 -27.10
CA ASN A 3 -28.62 6.03 -26.29
C ASN A 3 -27.83 4.77 -25.88
N THR A 4 -26.73 4.48 -26.53
CA THR A 4 -25.73 3.55 -26.05
C THR A 4 -24.99 4.19 -24.88
N PHE A 5 -25.40 3.90 -23.66
CA PHE A 5 -24.56 4.13 -22.51
C PHE A 5 -23.32 3.20 -22.64
N SER A 6 -22.23 3.73 -23.14
CA SER A 6 -20.93 3.12 -23.03
C SER A 6 -20.63 3.02 -21.53
N SER A 7 -20.61 1.80 -21.00
CA SER A 7 -20.10 1.52 -19.64
C SER A 7 -18.61 1.82 -19.65
N ALA A 8 -18.23 3.05 -19.29
CA ALA A 8 -16.84 3.40 -19.09
C ALA A 8 -16.30 2.46 -17.99
N SER A 9 -15.37 1.59 -18.34
CA SER A 9 -14.70 0.72 -17.38
C SER A 9 -14.03 1.59 -16.32
N ALA A 10 -14.18 1.22 -15.04
CA ALA A 10 -13.55 1.96 -13.95
C ALA A 10 -12.06 2.17 -14.24
N PRO A 11 -11.50 3.37 -13.99
CA PRO A 11 -10.11 3.67 -14.27
C PRO A 11 -9.17 2.78 -13.43
N PHE A 12 -7.97 2.51 -13.94
CA PHE A 12 -7.00 1.70 -13.22
C PHE A 12 -6.29 2.49 -12.12
N ALA A 13 -6.19 1.89 -10.94
CA ALA A 13 -5.32 2.39 -9.87
C ALA A 13 -3.87 1.95 -10.10
N ILE A 14 -3.69 0.74 -10.64
CA ILE A 14 -2.38 0.18 -10.99
C ILE A 14 -2.47 -0.35 -12.41
N HIS A 15 -1.51 0.02 -13.23
CA HIS A 15 -1.29 -0.59 -14.53
C HIS A 15 0.22 -0.77 -14.74
N ILE A 16 0.65 -2.02 -14.80
CA ILE A 16 2.01 -2.42 -15.12
C ILE A 16 2.04 -2.94 -16.56
N ASN A 17 3.06 -2.55 -17.31
CA ASN A 17 3.29 -3.01 -18.68
C ASN A 17 4.77 -3.30 -18.92
N GLN A 18 5.09 -4.55 -19.30
CA GLN A 18 6.45 -5.05 -19.61
C GLN A 18 7.52 -4.65 -18.57
N LEU A 19 7.14 -4.69 -17.31
CA LEU A 19 7.99 -4.28 -16.19
C LEU A 19 9.16 -5.25 -16.04
N ASN A 20 10.39 -4.72 -16.06
CA ASN A 20 11.59 -5.50 -15.78
C ASN A 20 12.42 -4.82 -14.67
N TYR A 21 12.81 -5.63 -13.66
CA TYR A 21 13.64 -5.18 -12.55
C TYR A 21 14.65 -6.25 -12.17
N LYS A 22 15.88 -5.82 -11.85
CA LYS A 22 16.97 -6.63 -11.28
C LYS A 22 17.62 -5.86 -10.14
N TYR A 23 17.98 -6.54 -9.05
CA TYR A 23 18.71 -5.91 -7.96
C TYR A 23 20.13 -5.57 -8.38
N HIS A 24 20.79 -6.50 -9.10
CA HIS A 24 22.12 -6.29 -9.70
C HIS A 24 22.06 -6.56 -11.19
N LYS A 25 22.82 -5.79 -11.99
CA LYS A 25 22.87 -5.98 -13.44
C LYS A 25 23.37 -7.38 -13.84
N ALA A 26 24.17 -8.01 -12.97
CA ALA A 26 24.72 -9.35 -13.18
C ALA A 26 23.74 -10.49 -12.82
N ASP A 27 22.58 -10.19 -12.21
CA ASP A 27 21.61 -11.21 -11.83
C ASP A 27 21.10 -11.94 -13.06
N LYS A 28 21.12 -13.28 -13.02
CA LYS A 28 20.62 -14.14 -14.13
C LYS A 28 19.11 -14.08 -14.24
N THR A 29 18.42 -13.93 -13.11
CA THR A 29 16.94 -13.86 -13.06
C THR A 29 16.49 -12.42 -12.98
N SER A 30 15.52 -12.06 -13.83
CA SER A 30 14.84 -10.78 -13.79
C SER A 30 13.45 -10.93 -13.17
N PHE A 31 13.04 -9.92 -12.44
CA PHE A 31 11.67 -9.75 -12.00
C PHE A 31 10.88 -9.14 -13.15
N TYR A 32 10.24 -9.99 -13.98
CA TYR A 32 9.53 -9.54 -15.18
C TYR A 32 8.03 -9.78 -15.07
N ILE A 33 7.25 -8.71 -15.21
CA ILE A 33 5.78 -8.73 -15.23
C ILE A 33 5.33 -8.19 -16.60
N PRO A 34 4.74 -9.05 -17.48
CA PRO A 34 4.23 -8.61 -18.78
C PRO A 34 3.13 -7.56 -18.65
N THR A 35 2.14 -7.84 -17.81
CA THR A 35 1.04 -6.92 -17.53
C THR A 35 0.38 -7.27 -16.20
N TRP A 36 -0.06 -6.25 -15.48
CA TRP A 36 -0.92 -6.38 -14.31
C TRP A 36 -1.78 -5.12 -14.15
N GLN A 37 -3.06 -5.31 -13.86
CA GLN A 37 -4.01 -4.22 -13.74
C GLN A 37 -4.87 -4.40 -12.48
N VAL A 38 -5.09 -3.30 -11.75
CA VAL A 38 -6.00 -3.21 -10.61
C VAL A 38 -6.86 -1.97 -10.81
N LYS A 39 -8.18 -2.12 -10.73
CA LYS A 39 -9.12 -1.00 -10.87
C LYS A 39 -9.16 -0.17 -9.58
N GLN A 40 -9.54 1.10 -9.70
CA GLN A 40 -9.71 1.95 -8.52
C GLN A 40 -10.80 1.39 -7.60
N GLY A 41 -10.53 1.40 -6.29
CA GLY A 41 -11.43 0.88 -5.26
C GLY A 41 -11.37 -0.63 -5.06
N GLU A 42 -10.62 -1.39 -5.87
CA GLU A 42 -10.44 -2.83 -5.66
C GLU A 42 -9.52 -3.11 -4.45
N GLN A 43 -9.79 -4.23 -3.77
CA GLN A 43 -8.94 -4.76 -2.70
C GLN A 43 -8.36 -6.09 -3.17
N VAL A 44 -7.04 -6.14 -3.30
CA VAL A 44 -6.29 -7.28 -3.81
C VAL A 44 -5.46 -7.92 -2.70
N PHE A 45 -5.64 -9.22 -2.52
CA PHE A 45 -4.75 -10.06 -1.72
C PHE A 45 -3.62 -10.57 -2.60
N LEU A 46 -2.40 -10.12 -2.33
CA LEU A 46 -1.21 -10.53 -3.05
C LEU A 46 -0.43 -11.53 -2.20
N HIS A 47 -0.33 -12.76 -2.65
CA HIS A 47 0.31 -13.84 -1.90
C HIS A 47 1.44 -14.51 -2.67
N GLY A 48 2.13 -15.43 -2.03
CA GLY A 48 3.23 -16.21 -2.59
C GLY A 48 4.23 -16.63 -1.51
N GLU A 49 5.09 -17.56 -1.81
CA GLU A 49 6.13 -18.04 -0.90
C GLU A 49 7.12 -16.94 -0.51
N SER A 50 7.90 -17.18 0.54
CA SER A 50 9.00 -16.28 0.91
C SER A 50 10.00 -16.20 -0.25
N GLY A 51 10.43 -14.98 -0.59
CA GLY A 51 11.33 -14.76 -1.72
C GLY A 51 10.65 -14.70 -3.11
N SER A 52 9.34 -14.88 -3.21
CA SER A 52 8.60 -14.82 -4.50
C SER A 52 8.56 -13.43 -5.16
N GLY A 53 9.08 -12.37 -4.50
CA GLY A 53 9.11 -11.03 -5.06
C GLY A 53 8.00 -10.08 -4.60
N LYS A 54 7.18 -10.45 -3.61
CA LYS A 54 6.11 -9.62 -3.06
C LYS A 54 6.60 -8.23 -2.62
N THR A 55 7.62 -8.21 -1.77
CA THR A 55 8.23 -6.95 -1.28
C THR A 55 8.90 -6.17 -2.41
N THR A 56 9.45 -6.84 -3.42
CA THR A 56 9.99 -6.17 -4.61
C THR A 56 8.89 -5.44 -5.38
N LEU A 57 7.77 -6.11 -5.62
CA LEU A 57 6.62 -5.49 -6.29
C LEU A 57 6.08 -4.31 -5.49
N LEU A 58 5.88 -4.46 -4.17
CA LEU A 58 5.45 -3.35 -3.32
C LEU A 58 6.42 -2.16 -3.36
N ASN A 59 7.73 -2.40 -3.32
CA ASN A 59 8.72 -1.33 -3.38
C ASN A 59 8.74 -0.63 -4.75
N LEU A 60 8.47 -1.33 -5.84
CA LEU A 60 8.28 -0.74 -7.17
C LEU A 60 7.03 0.14 -7.22
N LEU A 61 5.89 -0.35 -6.69
CA LEU A 61 4.66 0.42 -6.60
C LEU A 61 4.78 1.63 -5.65
N ALA A 62 5.51 1.47 -4.55
CA ALA A 62 5.81 2.57 -3.63
C ALA A 62 6.83 3.56 -4.21
N GLY A 63 7.49 3.26 -5.33
CA GLY A 63 8.52 4.09 -5.94
C GLY A 63 9.83 4.17 -5.14
N VAL A 64 10.06 3.21 -4.25
CA VAL A 64 11.34 3.02 -3.57
C VAL A 64 12.35 2.42 -4.53
N LEU A 65 11.90 1.47 -5.36
CA LEU A 65 12.65 0.91 -6.47
C LEU A 65 12.16 1.52 -7.78
N THR A 66 13.06 1.57 -8.77
CA THR A 66 12.76 2.04 -10.13
C THR A 66 13.04 0.91 -11.12
N PRO A 67 12.11 0.57 -12.02
CA PRO A 67 12.34 -0.48 -13.00
C PRO A 67 13.46 -0.09 -13.98
N GLN A 68 14.15 -1.08 -14.56
CA GLN A 68 15.11 -0.86 -15.62
C GLN A 68 14.43 -0.64 -16.98
N SER A 69 13.28 -1.29 -17.20
CA SER A 69 12.45 -1.09 -18.39
C SER A 69 10.98 -1.39 -18.09
N GLY A 70 10.12 -1.01 -19.01
CA GLY A 70 8.66 -1.11 -18.85
C GLY A 70 8.08 0.02 -18.01
N ASP A 71 6.76 0.00 -17.85
CA ASP A 71 6.02 1.12 -17.31
C ASP A 71 5.19 0.73 -16.09
N ILE A 72 5.18 1.61 -15.10
CA ILE A 72 4.23 1.59 -14.00
C ILE A 72 3.41 2.88 -14.09
N THR A 73 2.12 2.74 -14.32
CA THR A 73 1.13 3.82 -14.24
C THR A 73 0.34 3.62 -12.95
N LEU A 74 0.29 4.65 -12.09
CA LEU A 74 -0.50 4.65 -10.87
C LEU A 74 -1.50 5.80 -10.91
N LEU A 75 -2.78 5.49 -10.67
CA LEU A 75 -3.85 6.47 -10.68
C LEU A 75 -3.82 7.34 -11.97
N GLU A 76 -3.62 6.66 -13.10
CA GLU A 76 -3.51 7.25 -14.45
C GLU A 76 -2.28 8.15 -14.68
N GLN A 77 -1.34 8.21 -13.71
CA GLN A 77 -0.08 8.96 -13.87
C GLN A 77 1.07 8.01 -14.24
N PRO A 78 1.92 8.34 -15.23
CA PRO A 78 3.07 7.55 -15.63
C PRO A 78 4.16 7.60 -14.55
N PHE A 79 3.97 6.82 -13.47
CA PHE A 79 4.72 6.90 -12.22
C PHE A 79 6.20 6.55 -12.36
N SER A 80 6.52 5.51 -13.16
CA SER A 80 7.91 5.04 -13.34
C SER A 80 8.80 6.08 -14.04
N THR A 81 8.22 6.94 -14.87
CA THR A 81 8.96 7.97 -15.62
C THR A 81 9.08 9.31 -14.89
N LEU A 82 8.44 9.44 -13.72
CA LEU A 82 8.56 10.64 -12.91
C LEU A 82 10.01 10.80 -12.39
N SER A 83 10.50 12.05 -12.37
CA SER A 83 11.72 12.36 -11.65
C SER A 83 11.57 12.03 -10.15
N SER A 84 12.67 11.71 -9.46
CA SER A 84 12.67 11.33 -8.04
C SER A 84 11.83 12.30 -7.18
N LYS A 85 12.04 13.61 -7.32
CA LYS A 85 11.30 14.64 -6.58
C LYS A 85 9.78 14.63 -6.86
N LYS A 86 9.38 14.42 -8.13
CA LYS A 86 7.95 14.32 -8.50
C LYS A 86 7.35 13.03 -8.00
N ARG A 87 8.08 11.92 -8.06
CA ARG A 87 7.67 10.60 -7.56
C ARG A 87 7.46 10.63 -6.04
N ASP A 88 8.39 11.24 -5.29
CA ASP A 88 8.27 11.39 -3.84
C ASP A 88 7.05 12.22 -3.44
N LYS A 89 6.80 13.33 -4.17
CA LYS A 89 5.61 14.15 -3.96
C LYS A 89 4.33 13.37 -4.25
N PHE A 90 4.28 12.65 -5.38
CA PHE A 90 3.13 11.84 -5.75
C PHE A 90 2.85 10.76 -4.71
N ARG A 91 3.90 10.02 -4.26
CA ARG A 91 3.80 9.01 -3.20
C ARG A 91 3.21 9.61 -1.94
N ALA A 92 3.80 10.69 -1.44
CA ALA A 92 3.35 11.31 -0.19
C ALA A 92 1.88 11.76 -0.22
N GLN A 93 1.36 12.14 -1.38
CA GLN A 93 0.00 12.66 -1.55
C GLN A 93 -1.04 11.57 -1.87
N ASN A 94 -0.64 10.48 -2.54
CA ASN A 94 -1.60 9.54 -3.12
C ASN A 94 -1.44 8.10 -2.63
N ILE A 95 -0.30 7.75 -2.03
CA ILE A 95 0.01 6.37 -1.64
C ILE A 95 0.24 6.30 -0.13
N GLY A 96 -0.57 5.50 0.56
CA GLY A 96 -0.27 5.07 1.92
C GLY A 96 0.56 3.79 1.88
N VAL A 97 1.58 3.69 2.73
CA VAL A 97 2.39 2.47 2.83
C VAL A 97 2.49 2.04 4.29
N VAL A 98 2.19 0.77 4.54
CA VAL A 98 2.38 0.10 5.83
C VAL A 98 3.38 -1.02 5.62
N PHE A 99 4.54 -0.92 6.25
CA PHE A 99 5.61 -1.92 6.18
C PHE A 99 5.46 -2.95 7.28
N GLN A 100 6.05 -4.13 7.10
CA GLN A 100 6.06 -5.22 8.06
C GLN A 100 6.57 -4.78 9.46
N GLN A 101 7.59 -3.95 9.53
CA GLN A 101 8.16 -3.42 10.77
C GLN A 101 7.51 -2.11 11.23
N PHE A 102 6.35 -1.71 10.65
CA PHE A 102 5.61 -0.47 10.91
C PHE A 102 6.40 0.83 10.70
N ASN A 103 7.71 0.84 10.87
CA ASN A 103 8.61 2.00 10.71
C ASN A 103 8.10 3.26 11.45
N LEU A 104 7.55 3.09 12.65
CA LEU A 104 7.29 4.21 13.55
C LEU A 104 8.60 4.65 14.17
N ILE A 105 8.76 5.97 14.36
CA ILE A 105 9.90 6.52 15.08
C ILE A 105 9.64 6.33 16.57
N PRO A 106 10.43 5.49 17.28
CA PRO A 106 10.05 4.95 18.59
C PRO A 106 9.88 6.02 19.68
N TYR A 107 10.71 7.06 19.66
CA TYR A 107 10.75 8.12 20.65
C TYR A 107 9.81 9.29 20.31
N LEU A 108 9.21 9.33 19.14
CA LEU A 108 8.19 10.30 18.79
C LEU A 108 6.82 9.85 19.27
N SER A 109 5.98 10.83 19.62
CA SER A 109 4.59 10.56 19.96
C SER A 109 3.81 10.02 18.74
N VAL A 110 2.67 9.38 19.00
CA VAL A 110 1.73 8.93 17.97
C VAL A 110 1.39 10.10 17.04
N LEU A 111 1.01 11.24 17.58
CA LEU A 111 0.69 12.44 16.80
C LEU A 111 1.85 12.84 15.90
N LYS A 112 3.07 12.92 16.43
CA LYS A 112 4.25 13.31 15.64
C LYS A 112 4.57 12.31 14.54
N ASN A 113 4.41 10.99 14.78
CA ASN A 113 4.55 9.97 13.75
C ASN A 113 3.53 10.15 12.61
N ILE A 114 2.28 10.51 12.93
CA ILE A 114 1.24 10.77 11.94
C ILE A 114 1.51 12.09 11.21
N GLN A 115 1.91 13.14 11.91
CA GLN A 115 2.23 14.46 11.35
C GLN A 115 3.36 14.41 10.31
N LEU A 116 4.32 13.51 10.45
CA LEU A 116 5.40 13.35 9.46
C LEU A 116 4.85 13.03 8.06
N ALA A 117 3.81 12.20 7.94
CA ALA A 117 3.22 11.89 6.64
C ALA A 117 2.59 13.15 6.01
N SER A 118 1.88 13.96 6.78
CA SER A 118 1.29 15.22 6.32
C SER A 118 2.36 16.26 5.95
N TYR A 119 3.44 16.32 6.73
CA TYR A 119 4.57 17.21 6.45
C TYR A 119 5.21 16.92 5.09
N PHE A 120 5.48 15.65 4.77
CA PHE A 120 6.05 15.25 3.48
C PHE A 120 5.08 15.45 2.31
N ALA A 121 3.79 15.30 2.52
CA ALA A 121 2.77 15.57 1.51
C ALA A 121 2.55 17.06 1.24
N LYS A 122 3.04 17.93 2.13
CA LYS A 122 2.88 19.40 2.09
C LYS A 122 1.40 19.81 2.04
N THR A 123 0.54 19.13 2.78
CA THR A 123 -0.91 19.39 2.77
C THR A 123 -1.29 20.67 3.52
N GLY A 124 -0.39 21.23 4.34
CA GLY A 124 -0.67 22.42 5.15
C GLY A 124 -1.81 22.24 6.16
N ASN A 125 -2.07 20.99 6.55
CA ASN A 125 -3.22 20.63 7.37
C ASN A 125 -3.11 21.20 8.78
N THR A 126 -3.91 22.22 9.09
CA THR A 126 -3.99 22.86 10.41
C THR A 126 -4.82 22.07 11.42
N GLN A 127 -5.60 21.09 10.98
CA GLN A 127 -6.49 20.24 11.80
C GLN A 127 -5.95 18.81 11.99
N ILE A 128 -4.65 18.61 11.76
CA ILE A 128 -4.02 17.29 11.76
C ILE A 128 -4.25 16.50 13.05
N GLU A 129 -4.28 17.14 14.20
CA GLU A 129 -4.50 16.49 15.48
C GLU A 129 -5.93 15.97 15.61
N GLN A 130 -6.91 16.75 15.17
CA GLN A 130 -8.31 16.34 15.15
C GLN A 130 -8.53 15.17 14.16
N GLU A 131 -7.95 15.26 12.97
CA GLU A 131 -8.03 14.16 11.98
C GLU A 131 -7.32 12.89 12.48
N ALA A 132 -6.15 13.03 13.12
CA ALA A 132 -5.45 11.92 13.76
C ALA A 132 -6.30 11.27 14.85
N SER A 133 -6.95 12.06 15.71
CA SER A 133 -7.87 11.57 16.74
C SER A 133 -9.03 10.80 16.13
N THR A 134 -9.64 11.32 15.06
CA THR A 134 -10.72 10.65 14.33
C THR A 134 -10.27 9.31 13.75
N LEU A 135 -9.07 9.27 13.14
CA LEU A 135 -8.51 8.01 12.61
C LEU A 135 -8.20 7.00 13.72
N LEU A 136 -7.68 7.44 14.87
CA LEU A 136 -7.43 6.55 16.00
C LEU A 136 -8.74 5.91 16.47
N LEU A 137 -9.81 6.68 16.64
CA LEU A 137 -11.13 6.17 17.03
C LEU A 137 -11.67 5.18 15.98
N ALA A 138 -11.59 5.52 14.70
CA ALA A 138 -11.99 4.62 13.60
C ALA A 138 -11.20 3.31 13.63
N LEU A 139 -9.93 3.35 14.05
CA LEU A 139 -9.06 2.19 14.23
C LEU A 139 -9.19 1.52 15.61
N LYS A 140 -10.24 1.86 16.37
CA LYS A 140 -10.52 1.32 17.73
C LYS A 140 -9.34 1.53 18.70
N LEU A 141 -8.69 2.69 18.61
CA LEU A 141 -7.67 3.15 19.54
C LEU A 141 -8.19 4.33 20.36
N PRO A 142 -7.89 4.40 21.66
CA PRO A 142 -8.26 5.54 22.47
C PRO A 142 -7.41 6.77 22.09
N THR A 143 -8.00 7.96 22.07
CA THR A 143 -7.28 9.21 21.77
C THR A 143 -6.23 9.56 22.81
N THR A 144 -6.34 9.00 24.03
CA THR A 144 -5.37 9.20 25.12
C THR A 144 -3.94 8.75 24.80
N ILE A 145 -3.77 7.93 23.73
CA ILE A 145 -2.42 7.52 23.29
C ILE A 145 -1.76 8.54 22.36
N LEU A 146 -2.47 9.57 21.92
CA LEU A 146 -2.01 10.50 20.88
C LEU A 146 -0.66 11.15 21.20
N HIS A 147 -0.44 11.46 22.47
CA HIS A 147 0.81 12.07 22.94
C HIS A 147 1.81 11.07 23.54
N LYS A 148 1.49 9.76 23.58
CA LYS A 148 2.42 8.74 24.04
C LYS A 148 3.47 8.44 22.99
N ALA A 149 4.68 8.11 23.43
CA ALA A 149 5.76 7.67 22.55
C ALA A 149 5.41 6.30 21.92
N ALA A 150 5.75 6.11 20.63
CA ALA A 150 5.37 4.91 19.90
C ALA A 150 5.93 3.62 20.51
N ASN A 151 7.11 3.66 21.13
CA ASN A 151 7.72 2.48 21.79
C ASN A 151 7.01 2.05 23.08
N THR A 152 6.09 2.86 23.64
CA THR A 152 5.29 2.49 24.81
C THR A 152 4.00 1.75 24.47
N LEU A 153 3.71 1.60 23.17
CA LEU A 153 2.50 0.99 22.69
C LEU A 153 2.68 -0.52 22.51
N SER A 154 1.58 -1.28 22.67
CA SER A 154 1.57 -2.69 22.25
C SER A 154 1.76 -2.83 20.74
N VAL A 155 2.21 -4.01 20.28
CA VAL A 155 2.41 -4.28 18.85
C VAL A 155 1.15 -4.00 18.04
N GLY A 156 -0.02 -4.45 18.51
CA GLY A 156 -1.30 -4.18 17.82
C GLY A 156 -1.68 -2.69 17.81
N GLN A 157 -1.30 -1.93 18.83
CA GLN A 157 -1.48 -0.47 18.83
C GLN A 157 -0.52 0.19 17.83
N GLN A 158 0.75 -0.19 17.80
CA GLN A 158 1.74 0.32 16.84
C GLN A 158 1.30 0.05 15.40
N GLN A 159 0.80 -1.14 15.12
CA GLN A 159 0.25 -1.51 13.82
C GLN A 159 -0.87 -0.55 13.38
N ARG A 160 -1.85 -0.34 14.25
CA ARG A 160 -2.99 0.56 13.95
C ARG A 160 -2.55 2.02 13.80
N VAL A 161 -1.56 2.46 14.58
CA VAL A 161 -0.94 3.79 14.42
C VAL A 161 -0.22 3.91 13.07
N ALA A 162 0.47 2.87 12.61
CA ALA A 162 1.10 2.87 11.29
C ALA A 162 0.07 3.01 10.16
N ILE A 163 -1.12 2.39 10.32
CA ILE A 163 -2.24 2.57 9.39
C ILE A 163 -2.81 3.99 9.47
N ALA A 164 -3.02 4.54 10.67
CA ALA A 164 -3.45 5.93 10.82
C ALA A 164 -2.49 6.89 10.10
N ARG A 165 -1.17 6.68 10.25
CA ARG A 165 -0.15 7.44 9.52
C ARG A 165 -0.27 7.28 8.01
N ALA A 166 -0.53 6.08 7.52
CA ALA A 166 -0.69 5.82 6.09
C ALA A 166 -1.97 6.46 5.51
N LEU A 167 -3.03 6.58 6.32
CA LEU A 167 -4.35 7.09 5.90
C LEU A 167 -4.53 8.61 6.09
N ILE A 168 -3.68 9.28 6.87
CA ILE A 168 -3.89 10.70 7.23
C ILE A 168 -3.98 11.64 6.03
N ASN A 169 -3.28 11.34 4.94
CA ASN A 169 -3.33 12.11 3.71
C ASN A 169 -4.45 11.66 2.76
N LYS A 170 -5.38 10.81 3.20
CA LYS A 170 -6.50 10.28 2.40
C LYS A 170 -6.02 9.68 1.07
N PRO A 171 -5.09 8.72 1.11
CA PRO A 171 -4.49 8.16 -0.09
C PRO A 171 -5.55 7.44 -0.95
N LYS A 172 -5.32 7.41 -2.27
CA LYS A 172 -6.14 6.63 -3.21
C LYS A 172 -5.67 5.19 -3.36
N LEU A 173 -4.41 4.92 -3.00
CA LEU A 173 -3.78 3.60 -3.03
C LEU A 173 -3.12 3.32 -1.67
N LEU A 174 -3.45 2.18 -1.07
CA LEU A 174 -2.84 1.69 0.17
C LEU A 174 -2.08 0.40 -0.11
N LEU A 175 -0.80 0.40 0.18
CA LEU A 175 0.10 -0.74 0.06
C LEU A 175 0.44 -1.25 1.47
N VAL A 176 0.19 -2.53 1.74
CA VAL A 176 0.34 -3.11 3.07
C VAL A 176 1.16 -4.39 2.99
N ASP A 177 2.31 -4.42 3.68
CA ASP A 177 3.24 -5.56 3.67
C ASP A 177 3.20 -6.29 5.01
N GLU A 178 2.62 -7.47 5.04
CA GLU A 178 2.57 -8.43 6.16
C GLU A 178 2.29 -7.82 7.55
N PRO A 179 1.31 -6.94 7.74
CA PRO A 179 1.14 -6.22 8.98
C PRO A 179 0.66 -7.10 10.14
N THR A 180 0.08 -8.27 9.85
CA THR A 180 -0.63 -9.11 10.83
C THR A 180 0.21 -10.25 11.41
N SER A 181 1.47 -10.37 11.04
CA SER A 181 2.36 -11.48 11.42
C SER A 181 2.56 -11.64 12.95
N ALA A 182 2.35 -10.57 13.72
CA ALA A 182 2.52 -10.57 15.17
C ALA A 182 1.19 -10.61 15.96
N LEU A 183 0.05 -10.84 15.30
CA LEU A 183 -1.28 -10.87 15.93
C LEU A 183 -1.78 -12.30 16.10
N ASP A 184 -2.51 -12.53 17.20
CA ASP A 184 -3.35 -13.73 17.34
C ASP A 184 -4.50 -13.74 16.32
N ALA A 185 -5.12 -14.91 16.12
CA ALA A 185 -6.14 -15.10 15.09
C ALA A 185 -7.34 -14.16 15.23
N ALA A 186 -7.86 -13.97 16.45
CA ALA A 186 -9.03 -13.13 16.69
C ALA A 186 -8.73 -11.64 16.45
N SER A 187 -7.56 -11.18 16.94
CA SER A 187 -7.08 -9.81 16.73
C SER A 187 -6.80 -9.52 15.26
N ARG A 188 -6.25 -10.49 14.54
CA ARG A 188 -5.98 -10.43 13.11
C ARG A 188 -7.29 -10.27 12.31
N ASP A 189 -8.28 -11.12 12.56
CA ASP A 189 -9.54 -11.11 11.81
C ASP A 189 -10.34 -9.82 12.08
N ALA A 190 -10.39 -9.37 13.34
CA ALA A 190 -10.98 -8.08 13.69
C ALA A 190 -10.27 -6.89 13.01
N PHE A 191 -8.95 -6.95 12.91
CA PHE A 191 -8.14 -5.96 12.21
C PHE A 191 -8.42 -5.97 10.71
N MET A 192 -8.48 -7.14 10.07
CA MET A 192 -8.77 -7.25 8.63
C MET A 192 -10.14 -6.70 8.27
N THR A 193 -11.17 -7.06 9.03
CA THR A 193 -12.52 -6.51 8.85
C THR A 193 -12.49 -4.99 8.89
N LEU A 194 -11.86 -4.43 9.93
CA LEU A 194 -11.74 -2.98 10.10
C LEU A 194 -11.02 -2.30 8.93
N LEU A 195 -9.88 -2.85 8.48
CA LEU A 195 -9.08 -2.29 7.38
C LEU A 195 -9.86 -2.31 6.07
N ILE A 196 -10.49 -3.43 5.75
CA ILE A 196 -11.29 -3.60 4.53
C ILE A 196 -12.49 -2.63 4.52
N ASP A 197 -13.19 -2.48 5.65
CA ASP A 197 -14.33 -1.56 5.76
C ASP A 197 -13.90 -0.11 5.59
N LEU A 198 -12.78 0.31 6.20
CA LEU A 198 -12.21 1.64 6.00
C LEU A 198 -11.84 1.88 4.52
N CYS A 199 -11.21 0.90 3.87
CA CYS A 199 -10.85 1.02 2.45
C CYS A 199 -12.11 1.16 1.58
N LYS A 200 -13.17 0.38 1.84
CA LYS A 200 -14.44 0.48 1.11
C LYS A 200 -15.11 1.83 1.33
N GLN A 201 -15.21 2.28 2.59
CA GLN A 201 -15.85 3.54 2.96
C GLN A 201 -15.20 4.75 2.28
N HIS A 202 -13.89 4.72 2.09
CA HIS A 202 -13.12 5.81 1.49
C HIS A 202 -12.73 5.56 0.02
N SER A 203 -13.25 4.49 -0.60
CA SER A 203 -12.92 4.10 -1.99
C SER A 203 -11.42 3.95 -2.24
N ILE A 204 -10.67 3.47 -1.24
CA ILE A 204 -9.23 3.26 -1.32
C ILE A 204 -8.96 1.93 -2.03
N THR A 205 -8.10 1.94 -3.03
CA THR A 205 -7.54 0.73 -3.62
C THR A 205 -6.53 0.13 -2.66
N LEU A 206 -6.67 -1.16 -2.33
CA LEU A 206 -5.78 -1.85 -1.39
C LEU A 206 -5.02 -2.96 -2.08
N VAL A 207 -3.70 -2.96 -1.94
CA VAL A 207 -2.84 -4.13 -2.19
C VAL A 207 -2.30 -4.61 -0.85
N PHE A 208 -2.80 -5.75 -0.42
CA PHE A 208 -2.42 -6.36 0.85
C PHE A 208 -1.57 -7.59 0.59
N VAL A 209 -0.36 -7.58 1.09
CA VAL A 209 0.60 -8.68 0.92
C VAL A 209 0.66 -9.53 2.17
N SER A 210 0.52 -10.83 2.03
CA SER A 210 0.77 -11.80 3.09
C SER A 210 1.10 -13.19 2.53
N HIS A 211 1.76 -14.00 3.34
CA HIS A 211 1.91 -15.44 3.11
C HIS A 211 0.83 -16.26 3.85
N ASP A 212 0.04 -15.64 4.73
CA ASP A 212 -1.04 -16.30 5.46
C ASP A 212 -2.30 -16.41 4.59
N MET A 213 -2.50 -17.58 3.98
CA MET A 213 -3.63 -17.86 3.09
C MET A 213 -5.00 -17.78 3.78
N HIS A 214 -5.07 -17.83 5.12
CA HIS A 214 -6.30 -17.63 5.84
C HIS A 214 -6.91 -16.24 5.59
N LEU A 215 -6.07 -15.25 5.31
CA LEU A 215 -6.50 -13.87 5.04
C LEU A 215 -7.21 -13.71 3.68
N GLN A 216 -7.05 -14.67 2.77
CA GLN A 216 -7.70 -14.62 1.44
C GLN A 216 -9.23 -14.46 1.54
N GLN A 217 -9.86 -15.02 2.57
CA GLN A 217 -11.31 -14.94 2.77
C GLN A 217 -11.85 -13.51 2.88
N PHE A 218 -11.02 -12.53 3.24
CA PHE A 218 -11.41 -11.12 3.34
C PHE A 218 -11.42 -10.39 2.00
N PHE A 219 -10.89 -11.00 0.94
CA PHE A 219 -10.69 -10.38 -0.36
C PHE A 219 -11.48 -11.08 -1.46
N LYS A 220 -12.02 -10.28 -2.39
CA LYS A 220 -12.65 -10.80 -3.61
C LYS A 220 -11.63 -11.14 -4.69
N LEU A 221 -10.49 -10.47 -4.69
CA LEU A 221 -9.41 -10.65 -5.66
C LEU A 221 -8.18 -11.18 -4.94
N SER A 222 -7.67 -12.32 -5.41
CA SER A 222 -6.46 -12.94 -4.90
C SER A 222 -5.52 -13.21 -6.06
N VAL A 223 -4.25 -12.84 -5.89
CA VAL A 223 -3.22 -12.94 -6.93
C VAL A 223 -1.97 -13.58 -6.33
N ASP A 224 -1.53 -14.67 -6.91
CA ASP A 224 -0.20 -15.21 -6.63
C ASP A 224 0.84 -14.40 -7.39
N VAL A 225 1.83 -13.85 -6.67
CA VAL A 225 2.92 -13.07 -7.30
C VAL A 225 3.63 -13.88 -8.37
N THR A 226 3.83 -15.17 -8.14
CA THR A 226 4.52 -16.04 -9.11
C THR A 226 3.76 -16.14 -10.44
N SER A 227 2.43 -16.05 -10.40
CA SER A 227 1.60 -16.05 -11.62
C SER A 227 1.75 -14.77 -12.47
N LEU A 228 2.18 -13.67 -11.85
CA LEU A 228 2.47 -12.41 -12.55
C LEU A 228 3.85 -12.45 -13.21
N LEU A 229 4.79 -13.21 -12.64
CA LEU A 229 6.15 -13.31 -13.14
C LEU A 229 6.23 -14.24 -14.33
N LYS A 230 6.94 -13.83 -15.36
CA LYS A 230 7.28 -14.66 -16.52
C LYS A 230 8.76 -14.56 -16.81
N GLU A 231 9.28 -15.57 -17.51
CA GLU A 231 10.61 -15.44 -18.11
C GLU A 231 10.57 -14.38 -19.21
N GLU A 232 11.55 -13.50 -19.20
CA GLU A 232 11.73 -12.51 -20.26
C GLU A 232 12.02 -13.27 -21.56
N SER A 233 11.07 -13.26 -22.50
CA SER A 233 11.31 -13.83 -23.82
C SER A 233 12.46 -13.06 -24.44
N LYS A 234 13.66 -13.67 -24.49
CA LYS A 234 14.78 -13.11 -25.26
C LYS A 234 14.30 -12.96 -26.70
N LYS A 235 14.05 -11.73 -27.14
CA LYS A 235 13.91 -11.45 -28.57
C LYS A 235 15.26 -11.77 -29.18
N CYS A 236 15.32 -12.87 -29.93
CA CYS A 236 16.43 -13.16 -30.84
C CYS A 236 16.58 -12.05 -31.89
#